data_c9ab82fa3184e49b428067d18632045b
#
_entry.id   c9ab82fa3184e49b428067d18632045b
#
_cell.length_a   1.000
_cell.length_b   1.000
_cell.length_c   1.000
_cell.angle_alpha   90.00
_cell.angle_beta   90.00
_cell.angle_gamma   90.00
#
_symmetry.space_group_name_H-M   'P 1'
#
loop_
_entity.id
_entity.type
_entity.pdbx_description
1 polymer ?
#
loop_
_entity_poly.entity_id
_entity_poly.type
_entity_poly.pdbx_seq_one_letter_code
_entity_poly.pdbx_strand_id
1 'polypeptide(L)'
;MYEKSFRLRGKTYDYKIQYDSIKKFFLLPKPDDIHTLITIGLEPPLRQGQTRYPFVVMQFKRDEDIELDLNVEQADLEGKFKDKLQEHYAGPSYIVLTHLFRGLGGKKIISPSKDFTSRHNQSGVKCSIKANEGHLYCMDRSFMFVPKPAQYVSMDNISGITMSRVGGAISASRTFDITMILKGGAGEHQFSNINR
;
A
#
# COMPACT_ATOMS: atom_id res chain seq x y z
N MET A 1 11.16 16.64 -0.81
CA MET A 1 9.71 16.88 -0.93
C MET A 1 9.50 18.38 -1.12
N TYR A 2 8.38 18.80 -1.70
CA TYR A 2 8.03 20.20 -2.00
C TYR A 2 6.63 20.48 -1.47
N GLU A 3 6.21 21.72 -1.42
CA GLU A 3 4.90 22.12 -0.87
C GLU A 3 3.70 21.40 -1.54
N LYS A 4 3.73 21.24 -2.87
CA LYS A 4 2.61 20.66 -3.65
C LYS A 4 2.92 19.31 -4.30
N SER A 5 4.19 18.85 -4.20
CA SER A 5 4.63 17.65 -4.90
C SER A 5 5.81 16.99 -4.19
N PHE A 6 6.05 15.75 -4.53
CA PHE A 6 7.32 15.07 -4.22
C PHE A 6 7.94 14.51 -5.49
N ARG A 7 9.21 14.16 -5.40
CA ARG A 7 9.98 13.66 -6.51
C ARG A 7 10.59 12.31 -6.15
N LEU A 8 10.38 11.33 -7.01
CA LEU A 8 11.05 10.03 -6.98
C LEU A 8 12.14 10.04 -8.04
N ARG A 9 13.39 9.99 -7.59
CA ARG A 9 14.55 10.03 -8.47
C ARG A 9 15.41 8.80 -8.26
N GLY A 10 15.70 8.11 -9.35
CA GLY A 10 16.63 6.98 -9.40
C GLY A 10 17.66 7.19 -10.51
N LYS A 11 18.47 6.16 -10.78
CA LYS A 11 19.49 6.22 -11.85
C LYS A 11 18.87 6.40 -13.24
N THR A 12 17.69 5.81 -13.46
CA THR A 12 17.03 5.74 -14.78
C THR A 12 15.65 6.38 -14.83
N TYR A 13 15.19 6.97 -13.71
CA TYR A 13 13.87 7.59 -13.64
C TYR A 13 13.89 8.85 -12.77
N ASP A 14 12.99 9.76 -13.09
CA ASP A 14 12.75 10.99 -12.35
C ASP A 14 11.26 11.37 -12.50
N TYR A 15 10.48 11.13 -11.46
CA TYR A 15 9.05 11.37 -11.45
C TYR A 15 8.69 12.45 -10.45
N LYS A 16 8.00 13.49 -10.91
CA LYS A 16 7.36 14.48 -10.07
C LYS A 16 5.89 14.12 -9.90
N ILE A 17 5.46 13.90 -8.67
CA ILE A 17 4.10 13.48 -8.32
C ILE A 17 3.47 14.59 -7.48
N GLN A 18 2.30 15.07 -7.92
CA GLN A 18 1.52 16.06 -7.18
C GLN A 18 0.76 15.35 -6.04
N TYR A 19 0.67 15.97 -4.87
CA TYR A 19 -0.10 15.41 -3.76
C TYR A 19 -1.59 15.28 -4.10
N ASP A 20 -2.14 16.17 -4.92
CA ASP A 20 -3.54 16.12 -5.36
C ASP A 20 -3.85 14.87 -6.21
N SER A 21 -2.86 14.30 -6.87
CA SER A 21 -3.00 13.05 -7.63
C SER A 21 -3.04 11.80 -6.74
N ILE A 22 -2.66 11.91 -5.47
CA ILE A 22 -2.76 10.80 -4.53
C ILE A 22 -4.23 10.64 -4.12
N LYS A 23 -4.83 9.50 -4.45
CA LYS A 23 -6.22 9.18 -4.07
C LYS A 23 -6.29 8.22 -2.90
N LYS A 24 -5.27 7.37 -2.74
CA LYS A 24 -5.17 6.39 -1.66
C LYS A 24 -3.76 6.35 -1.11
N PHE A 25 -3.65 6.15 0.20
CA PHE A 25 -2.38 6.04 0.90
C PHE A 25 -2.41 4.85 1.84
N PHE A 26 -1.57 3.85 1.60
CA PHE A 26 -1.49 2.63 2.38
C PHE A 26 -0.17 2.54 3.13
N LEU A 27 -0.24 2.12 4.38
CA LEU A 27 0.91 1.73 5.19
C LEU A 27 0.77 0.24 5.52
N LEU A 28 1.62 -0.59 4.89
CA LEU A 28 1.49 -2.04 4.88
C LEU A 28 2.75 -2.69 5.47
N PRO A 29 2.71 -3.15 6.74
CA PRO A 29 3.83 -3.88 7.33
C PRO A 29 4.03 -5.22 6.61
N LYS A 30 5.27 -5.53 6.20
CA LYS A 30 5.57 -6.84 5.62
C LYS A 30 5.66 -7.92 6.70
N PRO A 31 5.25 -9.16 6.36
CA PRO A 31 5.36 -10.30 7.27
C PRO A 31 6.79 -10.71 7.65
N ASP A 32 7.80 -10.12 7.04
CA ASP A 32 9.21 -10.35 7.36
C ASP A 32 9.67 -9.64 8.64
N ASP A 33 8.82 -8.82 9.24
CA ASP A 33 9.09 -7.98 10.41
C ASP A 33 10.25 -6.97 10.27
N ILE A 34 10.85 -6.89 9.08
CA ILE A 34 12.00 -6.02 8.76
C ILE A 34 11.54 -4.81 7.94
N HIS A 35 10.56 -5.01 7.06
CA HIS A 35 10.16 -3.98 6.10
C HIS A 35 8.72 -3.50 6.30
N THR A 36 8.50 -2.27 5.89
CA THR A 36 7.17 -1.66 5.76
C THR A 36 7.05 -1.05 4.36
N LEU A 37 5.89 -1.23 3.74
CA LEU A 37 5.56 -0.67 2.44
C LEU A 37 4.69 0.56 2.60
N ILE A 38 5.08 1.65 1.94
CA ILE A 38 4.19 2.77 1.66
C ILE A 38 3.72 2.61 0.22
N THR A 39 2.41 2.47 0.03
CA THR A 39 1.81 2.31 -1.29
C THR A 39 0.83 3.44 -1.53
N ILE A 40 1.03 4.18 -2.62
CA ILE A 40 0.17 5.31 -3.00
C ILE A 40 -0.59 4.98 -4.28
N GLY A 41 -1.89 5.22 -4.26
CA GLY A 41 -2.76 5.13 -5.44
C GLY A 41 -2.87 6.49 -6.10
N LEU A 42 -2.62 6.54 -7.41
CA LEU A 42 -2.51 7.76 -8.20
C LEU A 42 -3.63 7.87 -9.25
N GLU A 43 -4.20 9.06 -9.37
CA GLU A 43 -5.10 9.44 -10.45
C GLU A 43 -4.78 10.88 -10.87
N PRO A 44 -4.29 11.09 -12.09
CA PRO A 44 -3.99 10.10 -13.11
C PRO A 44 -2.83 9.17 -12.73
N PRO A 45 -2.77 7.95 -13.31
CA PRO A 45 -1.68 7.00 -13.05
C PRO A 45 -0.33 7.56 -13.53
N LEU A 46 0.74 7.16 -12.85
CA LEU A 46 2.09 7.45 -13.28
C LEU A 46 2.37 6.80 -14.65
N ARG A 47 2.94 7.55 -15.57
CA ARG A 47 3.30 7.05 -16.90
C ARG A 47 4.80 6.82 -17.02
N GLN A 48 5.15 5.65 -17.56
CA GLN A 48 6.51 5.35 -18.01
C GLN A 48 6.42 4.76 -19.42
N GLY A 49 6.74 5.58 -20.41
CA GLY A 49 6.49 5.24 -21.82
C GLY A 49 4.98 5.00 -22.04
N GLN A 50 4.62 3.84 -22.57
CA GLN A 50 3.23 3.42 -22.79
C GLN A 50 2.58 2.78 -21.56
N THR A 51 3.38 2.45 -20.53
CA THR A 51 2.88 1.78 -19.34
C THR A 51 2.31 2.79 -18.34
N ARG A 52 1.16 2.44 -17.75
CA ARG A 52 0.49 3.22 -16.71
C ARG A 52 0.56 2.48 -15.39
N TYR A 53 1.03 3.18 -14.37
CA TYR A 53 1.14 2.66 -13.00
C TYR A 53 0.15 3.40 -12.10
N PRO A 54 -0.99 2.79 -11.77
CA PRO A 54 -1.96 3.40 -10.85
C PRO A 54 -1.48 3.39 -9.40
N PHE A 55 -0.47 2.59 -9.08
CA PHE A 55 0.12 2.52 -7.75
C PHE A 55 1.64 2.63 -7.81
N VAL A 56 2.20 3.32 -6.82
CA VAL A 56 3.64 3.34 -6.54
C VAL A 56 3.85 2.67 -5.19
N VAL A 57 4.75 1.69 -5.15
CA VAL A 57 5.10 0.94 -3.95
C VAL A 57 6.52 1.31 -3.55
N MET A 58 6.68 1.80 -2.33
CA MET A 58 7.98 2.15 -1.72
C MET A 58 8.22 1.25 -0.52
N GLN A 59 9.41 0.66 -0.43
CA GLN A 59 9.79 -0.22 0.66
C GLN A 59 10.83 0.47 1.55
N PHE A 60 10.60 0.41 2.86
CA PHE A 60 11.48 0.97 3.89
C PHE A 60 11.85 -0.11 4.90
N LYS A 61 13.06 -0.04 5.44
CA LYS A 61 13.43 -0.82 6.62
C LYS A 61 12.86 -0.16 7.86
N ARG A 62 12.41 -0.97 8.84
CA ARG A 62 11.80 -0.46 10.07
C ARG A 62 12.80 0.16 11.02
N ASP A 63 14.05 -0.29 10.96
CA ASP A 63 15.18 0.15 11.79
C ASP A 63 16.04 1.25 11.15
N GLU A 64 15.62 1.77 10.00
CA GLU A 64 16.32 2.85 9.30
C GLU A 64 15.77 4.20 9.77
N ASP A 65 16.51 4.86 10.63
CA ASP A 65 16.16 6.17 11.15
C ASP A 65 16.64 7.28 10.22
N ILE A 66 15.87 8.35 10.18
CA ILE A 66 16.23 9.61 9.53
C ILE A 66 15.99 10.77 10.48
N GLU A 67 16.78 11.82 10.30
CA GLU A 67 16.62 13.11 10.98
C GLU A 67 16.57 14.19 9.91
N LEU A 68 15.60 15.07 9.98
CA LEU A 68 15.46 16.17 9.04
C LEU A 68 14.71 17.36 9.63
N ASP A 69 15.10 18.54 9.18
CA ASP A 69 14.41 19.80 9.42
C ASP A 69 13.62 20.19 8.19
N LEU A 70 12.39 20.65 8.37
CA LEU A 70 11.59 21.16 7.29
C LEU A 70 11.95 22.61 7.03
N ASN A 71 12.27 22.93 5.78
CA ASN A 71 12.41 24.30 5.33
C ASN A 71 11.02 24.88 5.00
N VAL A 72 10.26 25.18 6.06
CA VAL A 72 8.91 25.76 6.01
C VAL A 72 8.93 27.01 6.89
N GLU A 73 8.30 28.09 6.39
CA GLU A 73 8.19 29.33 7.16
C GLU A 73 7.36 29.12 8.44
N GLN A 74 7.74 29.75 9.53
CA GLN A 74 7.05 29.64 10.83
C GLN A 74 5.57 30.02 10.72
N ALA A 75 5.26 31.05 9.93
CA ALA A 75 3.89 31.45 9.67
C ALA A 75 3.02 30.36 9.02
N ASP A 76 3.61 29.54 8.12
CA ASP A 76 2.92 28.41 7.48
C ASP A 76 2.75 27.24 8.45
N LEU A 77 3.71 26.99 9.34
CA LEU A 77 3.61 25.96 10.38
C LEU A 77 2.52 26.31 11.41
N GLU A 78 2.39 27.59 11.78
CA GLU A 78 1.36 28.08 12.72
C GLU A 78 -0.02 28.25 12.05
N GLY A 79 -0.06 28.37 10.73
CA GLY A 79 -1.27 28.56 9.93
C GLY A 79 -1.71 27.33 9.16
N LYS A 80 -1.31 27.24 7.90
CA LYS A 80 -1.75 26.23 6.93
C LYS A 80 -1.47 24.78 7.37
N PHE A 81 -0.32 24.59 8.04
CA PHE A 81 0.14 23.26 8.47
C PHE A 81 0.02 23.03 9.98
N LYS A 82 -0.71 23.90 10.68
CA LYS A 82 -0.94 23.76 12.11
C LYS A 82 -1.48 22.36 12.43
N ASP A 83 -0.86 21.71 13.41
CA ASP A 83 -1.18 20.33 13.85
C ASP A 83 -0.98 19.25 12.77
N LYS A 84 -0.41 19.61 11.61
CA LYS A 84 -0.17 18.70 10.49
C LYS A 84 1.29 18.39 10.24
N LEU A 85 2.15 19.40 10.43
CA LEU A 85 3.60 19.29 10.26
C LEU A 85 4.33 19.82 11.48
N GLN A 86 5.54 19.30 11.67
CA GLN A 86 6.50 19.74 12.68
C GLN A 86 7.73 20.31 11.95
N GLU A 87 8.44 21.21 12.59
CA GLU A 87 9.69 21.78 12.06
C GLU A 87 10.78 20.73 11.94
N HIS A 88 10.90 19.89 12.98
CA HIS A 88 11.91 18.85 13.11
C HIS A 88 11.30 17.47 13.21
N TYR A 89 11.90 16.51 12.50
CA TYR A 89 11.55 15.10 12.54
C TYR A 89 12.78 14.24 12.80
N ALA A 90 12.66 13.30 13.73
CA ALA A 90 13.64 12.25 13.97
C ALA A 90 12.93 10.92 14.24
N GLY A 91 13.44 9.83 13.70
CA GLY A 91 12.93 8.48 13.92
C GLY A 91 12.86 7.64 12.64
N PRO A 92 12.15 6.49 12.70
CA PRO A 92 12.07 5.57 11.56
C PRO A 92 11.58 6.25 10.28
N SER A 93 12.32 6.06 9.20
CA SER A 93 12.12 6.76 7.92
C SER A 93 10.70 6.62 7.39
N TYR A 94 10.09 5.44 7.50
CA TYR A 94 8.72 5.20 7.05
C TYR A 94 7.67 5.96 7.89
N ILE A 95 7.91 6.15 9.19
CA ILE A 95 7.03 6.93 10.08
C ILE A 95 7.11 8.40 9.71
N VAL A 96 8.33 8.94 9.63
CA VAL A 96 8.56 10.35 9.27
C VAL A 96 7.94 10.66 7.91
N LEU A 97 8.19 9.84 6.89
CA LEU A 97 7.60 10.02 5.56
C LEU A 97 6.08 9.92 5.57
N THR A 98 5.52 9.00 6.36
CA THR A 98 4.06 8.87 6.52
C THR A 98 3.45 10.15 7.09
N HIS A 99 4.08 10.75 8.11
CA HIS A 99 3.63 12.03 8.68
C HIS A 99 3.72 13.17 7.65
N LEU A 100 4.81 13.23 6.89
CA LEU A 100 5.00 14.24 5.84
C LEU A 100 3.95 14.09 4.73
N PHE A 101 3.70 12.88 4.23
CA PHE A 101 2.66 12.64 3.23
C PHE A 101 1.27 12.98 3.74
N ARG A 102 0.97 12.65 5.00
CA ARG A 102 -0.29 13.00 5.63
C ARG A 102 -0.45 14.53 5.77
N GLY A 103 0.58 15.21 6.25
CA GLY A 103 0.56 16.66 6.46
C GLY A 103 0.46 17.45 5.16
N LEU A 104 1.27 17.09 4.16
CA LEU A 104 1.33 17.77 2.87
C LEU A 104 0.19 17.36 1.92
N GLY A 105 -0.13 16.07 1.88
CA GLY A 105 -1.15 15.52 0.99
C GLY A 105 -2.57 15.52 1.54
N GLY A 106 -2.73 15.68 2.84
CA GLY A 106 -4.04 15.71 3.51
C GLY A 106 -4.85 14.41 3.41
N LYS A 107 -4.19 13.29 3.06
CA LYS A 107 -4.88 12.01 2.84
C LYS A 107 -4.87 11.14 4.09
N LYS A 108 -5.99 10.44 4.31
CA LYS A 108 -6.09 9.44 5.37
C LYS A 108 -5.20 8.23 5.06
N ILE A 109 -4.46 7.78 6.07
CA ILE A 109 -3.66 6.56 5.97
C ILE A 109 -4.59 5.36 6.13
N ILE A 110 -4.46 4.39 5.22
CA ILE A 110 -5.17 3.13 5.25
C ILE A 110 -4.17 2.06 5.68
N SER A 111 -4.47 1.39 6.77
CA SER A 111 -3.67 0.29 7.32
C SER A 111 -4.47 -1.01 7.29
N PRO A 112 -3.83 -2.18 7.40
CA PRO A 112 -4.54 -3.44 7.55
C PRO A 112 -5.52 -3.40 8.71
N SER A 113 -6.66 -4.09 8.54
CA SER A 113 -7.68 -4.18 9.58
C SER A 113 -7.12 -4.85 10.83
N LYS A 114 -7.48 -4.34 11.99
CA LYS A 114 -7.11 -4.93 13.28
C LYS A 114 -7.91 -6.20 13.58
N ASP A 115 -9.05 -6.38 12.91
CA ASP A 115 -9.94 -7.53 13.07
C ASP A 115 -9.48 -8.74 12.26
N PHE A 116 -8.48 -8.55 11.39
CA PHE A 116 -7.90 -9.62 10.59
C PHE A 116 -6.44 -9.89 10.97
N THR A 117 -6.16 -11.12 11.32
CA THR A 117 -4.81 -11.68 11.41
C THR A 117 -4.77 -13.05 10.78
N SER A 118 -3.68 -13.35 10.06
CA SER A 118 -3.44 -14.70 9.53
C SER A 118 -3.15 -15.69 10.67
N ARG A 119 -3.14 -16.99 10.34
CA ARG A 119 -2.73 -18.05 11.28
C ARG A 119 -1.36 -17.79 11.93
N HIS A 120 -0.48 -17.07 11.24
CA HIS A 120 0.86 -16.73 11.73
C HIS A 120 0.91 -15.37 12.43
N ASN A 121 -0.25 -14.82 12.83
CA ASN A 121 -0.38 -13.53 13.49
C ASN A 121 0.18 -12.36 12.65
N GLN A 122 0.00 -12.41 11.34
CA GLN A 122 0.47 -11.41 10.39
C GLN A 122 -0.71 -10.71 9.72
N SER A 123 -0.54 -9.42 9.42
CA SER A 123 -1.55 -8.60 8.75
C SER A 123 -1.61 -8.83 7.23
N GLY A 124 -0.55 -9.37 6.63
CA GLY A 124 -0.46 -9.70 5.22
C GLY A 124 -0.33 -11.20 4.98
N VAL A 125 -1.05 -11.71 3.99
CA VAL A 125 -1.08 -13.13 3.63
C VAL A 125 -0.26 -13.34 2.38
N LYS A 126 0.76 -14.23 2.45
CA LYS A 126 1.55 -14.59 1.26
C LYS A 126 0.66 -15.33 0.26
N CYS A 127 0.68 -14.87 -0.97
CA CYS A 127 -0.03 -15.48 -2.09
C CYS A 127 0.57 -15.04 -3.43
N SER A 128 -0.01 -15.47 -4.53
CA SER A 128 0.44 -15.14 -5.88
C SER A 128 -0.73 -14.66 -6.74
N ILE A 129 -0.48 -13.67 -7.58
CA ILE A 129 -1.32 -13.37 -8.75
C ILE A 129 -0.60 -13.90 -9.99
N LYS A 130 -1.16 -14.96 -10.60
CA LYS A 130 -0.48 -15.72 -11.69
C LYS A 130 0.90 -16.19 -11.21
N ALA A 131 1.99 -15.77 -11.86
CA ALA A 131 3.36 -16.11 -11.51
C ALA A 131 4.02 -15.13 -10.52
N ASN A 132 3.33 -14.06 -10.11
CA ASN A 132 3.93 -13.03 -9.28
C ASN A 132 3.60 -13.28 -7.80
N GLU A 133 4.61 -13.52 -7.00
CA GLU A 133 4.49 -13.63 -5.54
C GLU A 133 4.33 -12.24 -4.89
N GLY A 134 3.54 -12.21 -3.82
CA GLY A 134 3.31 -11.00 -3.04
C GLY A 134 2.53 -11.28 -1.77
N HIS A 135 1.92 -10.23 -1.25
CA HIS A 135 1.11 -10.28 -0.04
C HIS A 135 -0.24 -9.60 -0.27
N LEU A 136 -1.30 -10.28 0.15
CA LEU A 136 -2.65 -9.75 0.20
C LEU A 136 -2.94 -9.22 1.59
N TYR A 137 -3.33 -7.96 1.68
CA TYR A 137 -3.73 -7.29 2.91
C TYR A 137 -5.24 -7.06 2.92
N CYS A 138 -5.86 -7.40 4.06
CA CYS A 138 -7.27 -7.11 4.31
C CYS A 138 -7.37 -5.80 5.10
N MET A 139 -8.03 -4.80 4.53
CA MET A 139 -8.43 -3.57 5.20
C MET A 139 -9.91 -3.64 5.59
N ASP A 140 -10.40 -2.67 6.33
CA ASP A 140 -11.80 -2.66 6.80
C ASP A 140 -12.82 -2.71 5.65
N ARG A 141 -12.50 -2.12 4.49
CA ARG A 141 -13.41 -2.04 3.33
C ARG A 141 -12.78 -2.37 1.99
N SER A 142 -11.61 -2.97 1.99
CA SER A 142 -10.90 -3.27 0.74
C SER A 142 -9.79 -4.29 0.93
N PHE A 143 -9.28 -4.77 -0.18
CA PHE A 143 -8.10 -5.62 -0.25
C PHE A 143 -7.01 -4.94 -1.07
N MET A 144 -5.76 -5.17 -0.70
CA MET A 144 -4.60 -4.67 -1.44
C MET A 144 -3.55 -5.76 -1.58
N PHE A 145 -3.21 -6.10 -2.81
CA PHE A 145 -2.09 -7.00 -3.12
C PHE A 145 -0.89 -6.18 -3.58
N VAL A 146 0.26 -6.46 -3.02
CA VAL A 146 1.55 -5.83 -3.34
C VAL A 146 2.65 -6.90 -3.39
N PRO A 147 3.79 -6.65 -4.12
CA PRO A 147 4.13 -5.40 -4.77
C PRO A 147 3.71 -5.34 -6.26
N LYS A 148 3.68 -6.46 -6.98
CA LYS A 148 3.47 -6.45 -8.44
C LYS A 148 2.68 -7.67 -8.93
N PRO A 149 1.60 -7.44 -9.68
CA PRO A 149 0.94 -6.15 -9.92
C PRO A 149 0.32 -5.61 -8.62
N ALA A 150 0.47 -4.31 -8.34
CA ALA A 150 -0.25 -3.72 -7.22
C ALA A 150 -1.75 -3.69 -7.56
N GLN A 151 -2.55 -4.46 -6.80
CA GLN A 151 -3.96 -4.68 -7.10
C GLN A 151 -4.82 -4.27 -5.91
N TYR A 152 -5.69 -3.29 -6.14
CA TYR A 152 -6.68 -2.83 -5.18
C TYR A 152 -8.07 -3.35 -5.53
N VAL A 153 -8.78 -3.88 -4.54
CA VAL A 153 -10.18 -4.33 -4.68
C VAL A 153 -11.02 -3.76 -3.55
N SER A 154 -12.00 -2.93 -3.89
CA SER A 154 -12.99 -2.45 -2.91
C SER A 154 -14.01 -3.55 -2.61
N MET A 155 -14.38 -3.73 -1.35
CA MET A 155 -15.45 -4.65 -0.96
C MET A 155 -16.79 -4.31 -1.63
N ASP A 156 -17.04 -3.02 -1.85
CA ASP A 156 -18.26 -2.57 -2.51
C ASP A 156 -18.38 -3.06 -3.97
N ASN A 157 -17.27 -3.41 -4.59
CA ASN A 157 -17.20 -3.92 -5.97
C ASN A 157 -17.23 -5.46 -6.05
N ILE A 158 -17.23 -6.17 -4.93
CA ILE A 158 -17.24 -7.63 -4.89
C ILE A 158 -18.69 -8.12 -4.87
N SER A 159 -19.03 -9.03 -5.79
CA SER A 159 -20.31 -9.75 -5.81
C SER A 159 -20.24 -11.10 -5.11
N GLY A 160 -19.07 -11.72 -5.06
CA GLY A 160 -18.87 -13.01 -4.41
C GLY A 160 -17.41 -13.33 -4.22
N ILE A 161 -17.13 -14.17 -3.23
CA ILE A 161 -15.79 -14.73 -2.97
C ILE A 161 -15.92 -16.25 -2.96
N THR A 162 -15.10 -16.92 -3.76
CA THR A 162 -15.03 -18.39 -3.81
C THR A 162 -13.64 -18.85 -3.37
N MET A 163 -13.61 -20.00 -2.73
CA MET A 163 -12.37 -20.65 -2.34
C MET A 163 -12.26 -22.00 -3.06
N SER A 164 -11.09 -22.28 -3.61
CA SER A 164 -10.78 -23.54 -4.25
C SER A 164 -9.60 -24.23 -3.61
N ARG A 165 -9.50 -25.54 -3.80
CA ARG A 165 -8.51 -26.42 -3.13
C ARG A 165 -8.62 -26.45 -1.61
N VAL A 166 -9.79 -26.12 -1.06
CA VAL A 166 -10.09 -26.06 0.37
C VAL A 166 -10.54 -27.45 0.86
N GLY A 167 -9.62 -28.41 0.91
CA GLY A 167 -9.87 -29.65 1.63
C GLY A 167 -10.78 -30.68 0.94
N GLY A 168 -10.28 -31.86 0.89
CA GLY A 168 -10.91 -33.15 0.69
C GLY A 168 -9.94 -34.20 1.21
N ALA A 169 -10.41 -35.36 1.57
CA ALA A 169 -9.64 -36.45 2.19
C ALA A 169 -8.41 -36.92 1.39
N ILE A 170 -8.18 -36.37 0.20
CA ILE A 170 -7.11 -36.71 -0.74
C ILE A 170 -6.17 -35.51 -1.00
N SER A 171 -6.49 -34.30 -0.54
CA SER A 171 -5.65 -33.13 -0.83
C SER A 171 -4.56 -32.93 0.20
N ALA A 172 -3.38 -33.43 -0.13
CA ALA A 172 -2.11 -33.08 0.56
C ALA A 172 -1.70 -31.61 0.33
N SER A 173 -2.53 -30.80 -0.31
CA SER A 173 -2.24 -29.40 -0.57
C SER A 173 -2.29 -28.58 0.72
N ARG A 174 -1.16 -27.98 1.07
CA ARG A 174 -1.03 -27.06 2.19
C ARG A 174 -1.54 -25.66 1.87
N THR A 175 -2.01 -25.45 0.64
CA THR A 175 -2.43 -24.15 0.14
C THR A 175 -3.84 -24.21 -0.47
N PHE A 176 -4.49 -23.05 -0.52
CA PHE A 176 -5.76 -22.85 -1.19
C PHE A 176 -5.74 -21.57 -2.03
N ASP A 177 -6.77 -21.37 -2.84
CA ASP A 177 -6.92 -20.16 -3.67
C ASP A 177 -8.20 -19.42 -3.31
N ILE A 178 -8.17 -18.11 -3.47
CA ILE A 178 -9.32 -17.22 -3.33
C ILE A 178 -9.58 -16.54 -4.68
N THR A 179 -10.82 -16.57 -5.13
CA THR A 179 -11.27 -15.79 -6.29
C THR A 179 -12.33 -14.79 -5.85
N MET A 180 -12.06 -13.51 -6.09
CA MET A 180 -12.98 -12.40 -5.85
C MET A 180 -13.69 -12.05 -7.16
N ILE A 181 -15.00 -12.27 -7.22
CA ILE A 181 -15.83 -11.99 -8.39
C ILE A 181 -16.35 -10.57 -8.29
N LEU A 182 -16.14 -9.77 -9.33
CA LEU A 182 -16.53 -8.37 -9.34
C LEU A 182 -17.97 -8.18 -9.84
N LYS A 183 -18.64 -7.16 -9.31
CA LYS A 183 -19.98 -6.76 -9.74
C LYS A 183 -20.01 -6.30 -11.19
N GLY A 184 -21.17 -6.43 -11.82
CA GLY A 184 -21.40 -5.91 -13.18
C GLY A 184 -20.61 -6.60 -14.28
N GLY A 185 -20.10 -7.82 -14.05
CA GLY A 185 -19.32 -8.55 -15.06
C GLY A 185 -17.92 -7.95 -15.29
N ALA A 186 -17.41 -7.16 -14.36
CA ALA A 186 -16.09 -6.52 -14.46
C ALA A 186 -14.90 -7.51 -14.36
N GLY A 187 -15.18 -8.81 -14.26
CA GLY A 187 -14.18 -9.88 -14.19
C GLY A 187 -13.95 -10.39 -12.77
N GLU A 188 -12.80 -10.98 -12.58
CA GLU A 188 -12.41 -11.58 -11.29
C GLU A 188 -10.94 -11.38 -10.99
N HIS A 189 -10.58 -11.45 -9.70
CA HIS A 189 -9.21 -11.48 -9.22
C HIS A 189 -8.95 -12.75 -8.45
N GLN A 190 -7.98 -13.53 -8.92
CA GLN A 190 -7.56 -14.77 -8.29
C GLN A 190 -6.23 -14.58 -7.54
N PHE A 191 -6.24 -15.00 -6.28
CA PHE A 191 -5.08 -15.03 -5.39
C PHE A 191 -4.80 -16.50 -5.04
N SER A 192 -3.66 -16.99 -5.49
CA SER A 192 -3.32 -18.41 -5.40
C SER A 192 -2.24 -18.69 -4.36
N ASN A 193 -2.11 -19.96 -3.96
CA ASN A 193 -1.06 -20.44 -3.07
C ASN A 193 -1.08 -19.81 -1.66
N ILE A 194 -2.26 -19.54 -1.13
CA ILE A 194 -2.44 -19.07 0.24
C ILE A 194 -2.21 -20.25 1.19
N ASN A 195 -1.31 -20.11 2.16
CA ASN A 195 -1.09 -21.12 3.19
C ASN A 195 -2.33 -21.26 4.09
N ARG A 196 -2.62 -22.52 4.46
CA ARG A 196 -3.71 -22.85 5.40
C ARG A 196 -3.35 -22.53 6.84
#